data_d7068b1b978e5fb60ad8598e749f8112
#
_entry.id   d7068b1b978e5fb60ad8598e749f8112
#
_cell.length_a   1.000
_cell.length_b   1.000
_cell.length_c   1.000
_cell.angle_alpha   90.00
_cell.angle_beta   90.00
_cell.angle_gamma   90.00
#
_symmetry.space_group_name_H-M   'P 1'
#
loop_
_entity.id
_entity.type
_entity.pdbx_description
1 polymer ?
#
loop_
_entity_poly.entity_id
_entity_poly.type
_entity_poly.pdbx_seq_one_letter_code
_entity_poly.pdbx_strand_id
1 'polypeptide(L)'
;MDLAEIEIKKKDADIVNLDSIQTFFLNEFDNKQGSPTQTIECANKCVDLAKNPEKKRAFIMVGHMNKSGEMAGLRTLEHLVDTVLVLDGESEDDLRLLTSTKNRFGPTGEVGLFSMQEEGLIEITNPSEYFITERDSGIEGSAISVMKEGSRLLEIEIESLVSKSFMPYPQRIGDSLRKDDLNTLISILQERAGINLFDENVIIKATGGLKIREQSVNLAIMISIASSYLKKPVDNKTVFIAEVGLTGELKKVPQIKSRLKELERLGYKKAYIGKCSIDKKEYKNLEIKEMKNIKEVISDVFFK
;
A
#
# COMPACT_ATOMS: atom_id res chain seq x y z
N MET A 1 -34.02 12.26 7.55
CA MET A 1 -34.19 11.14 6.58
C MET A 1 -35.57 11.14 5.95
N ASP A 2 -36.63 11.40 6.67
CA ASP A 2 -38.02 11.36 6.18
C ASP A 2 -38.28 12.32 5.00
N LEU A 3 -37.74 13.53 5.04
CA LEU A 3 -37.81 14.46 3.91
C LEU A 3 -37.07 13.95 2.67
N ALA A 4 -35.95 13.29 2.86
CA ALA A 4 -35.21 12.69 1.75
C ALA A 4 -36.01 11.55 1.09
N GLU A 5 -36.68 10.72 1.88
CA GLU A 5 -37.57 9.66 1.34
C GLU A 5 -38.68 10.24 0.47
N ILE A 6 -39.33 11.34 0.93
CA ILE A 6 -40.38 12.00 0.16
C ILE A 6 -39.84 12.49 -1.19
N GLU A 7 -38.70 13.17 -1.17
CA GLU A 7 -38.07 13.67 -2.43
C GLU A 7 -37.60 12.55 -3.36
N ILE A 8 -37.05 11.46 -2.82
CA ILE A 8 -36.65 10.28 -3.60
C ILE A 8 -37.84 9.67 -4.33
N LYS A 9 -38.98 9.52 -3.62
CA LYS A 9 -40.20 8.98 -4.21
C LYS A 9 -40.82 9.94 -5.23
N LYS A 10 -40.86 11.24 -4.92
CA LYS A 10 -41.42 12.29 -5.80
C LYS A 10 -40.62 12.43 -7.11
N LYS A 11 -39.29 12.33 -7.05
CA LYS A 11 -38.40 12.40 -8.23
C LYS A 11 -38.27 11.07 -8.95
N ASP A 12 -38.82 10.00 -8.40
CA ASP A 12 -38.71 8.63 -8.88
C ASP A 12 -37.24 8.21 -9.21
N ALA A 13 -36.31 8.61 -8.32
CA ALA A 13 -34.88 8.43 -8.53
C ALA A 13 -34.46 6.96 -8.61
N ASP A 14 -33.59 6.62 -9.54
CA ASP A 14 -32.98 5.28 -9.68
C ASP A 14 -31.69 5.15 -8.87
N ILE A 15 -30.93 6.26 -8.77
CA ILE A 15 -29.67 6.34 -8.02
C ILE A 15 -29.79 7.47 -7.00
N VAL A 16 -29.43 7.18 -5.77
CA VAL A 16 -29.45 8.13 -4.64
C VAL A 16 -28.06 8.19 -4.03
N ASN A 17 -27.48 9.40 -3.98
CA ASN A 17 -26.23 9.67 -3.29
C ASN A 17 -26.50 10.47 -2.00
N LEU A 18 -25.98 9.98 -0.87
CA LEU A 18 -26.09 10.62 0.44
C LEU A 18 -24.69 10.98 0.95
N ASP A 19 -24.37 12.27 0.94
CA ASP A 19 -23.10 12.81 1.45
C ASP A 19 -23.42 13.80 2.61
N SER A 20 -23.12 13.44 3.85
CA SER A 20 -22.70 12.13 4.37
C SER A 20 -23.82 11.50 5.19
N ILE A 21 -23.81 10.18 5.35
CA ILE A 21 -24.86 9.48 6.13
C ILE A 21 -24.97 10.02 7.57
N GLN A 22 -23.89 10.54 8.15
CA GLN A 22 -23.87 11.10 9.50
C GLN A 22 -24.67 12.42 9.63
N THR A 23 -24.98 13.09 8.52
CA THR A 23 -25.76 14.34 8.53
C THR A 23 -27.27 14.09 8.51
N PHE A 24 -27.68 12.84 8.37
CA PHE A 24 -29.09 12.46 8.39
C PHE A 24 -29.53 12.00 9.78
N PHE A 25 -30.83 12.18 10.07
CA PHE A 25 -31.45 11.69 11.28
C PHE A 25 -32.90 11.28 11.03
N LEU A 26 -33.45 10.48 11.90
CA LEU A 26 -34.84 10.07 11.98
C LEU A 26 -35.45 10.66 13.26
N ASN A 27 -36.61 11.28 13.15
CA ASN A 27 -37.29 11.92 14.29
C ASN A 27 -37.82 10.91 15.32
N GLU A 28 -37.91 9.64 14.95
CA GLU A 28 -38.34 8.53 15.82
C GLU A 28 -37.36 8.18 16.92
N PHE A 29 -36.10 8.62 16.81
CA PHE A 29 -35.01 8.31 17.73
C PHE A 29 -34.48 9.61 18.41
N ASP A 30 -34.48 9.62 19.73
CA ASP A 30 -34.04 10.78 20.54
C ASP A 30 -32.51 11.00 20.55
N ASN A 31 -31.75 10.16 19.84
CA ASN A 31 -30.31 10.28 19.75
C ASN A 31 -29.86 11.45 18.89
N LYS A 32 -28.73 12.06 19.24
CA LYS A 32 -28.16 13.17 18.45
C LYS A 32 -27.80 12.71 17.02
N GLN A 33 -27.98 13.63 16.06
CA GLN A 33 -27.50 13.50 14.70
C GLN A 33 -26.02 13.07 14.68
N GLY A 34 -25.66 12.14 13.80
CA GLY A 34 -24.30 11.58 13.72
C GLY A 34 -23.92 10.58 14.82
N SER A 35 -24.83 10.28 15.77
CA SER A 35 -24.62 9.19 16.71
C SER A 35 -24.65 7.83 15.99
N PRO A 36 -24.01 6.79 16.55
CA PRO A 36 -24.03 5.45 15.94
C PRO A 36 -25.44 4.94 15.68
N THR A 37 -26.36 5.12 16.64
CA THR A 37 -27.77 4.71 16.51
C THR A 37 -28.44 5.40 15.33
N GLN A 38 -28.38 6.73 15.26
CA GLN A 38 -28.99 7.49 14.16
C GLN A 38 -28.42 7.10 12.80
N THR A 39 -27.10 6.92 12.73
CA THR A 39 -26.42 6.54 11.48
C THR A 39 -26.84 5.15 10.99
N ILE A 40 -26.97 4.18 11.92
CA ILE A 40 -27.42 2.83 11.60
C ILE A 40 -28.88 2.83 11.15
N GLU A 41 -29.78 3.54 11.85
CA GLU A 41 -31.20 3.56 11.51
C GLU A 41 -31.46 4.31 10.19
N CYS A 42 -30.73 5.39 9.92
CA CYS A 42 -30.76 6.03 8.60
C CYS A 42 -30.29 5.08 7.49
N ALA A 43 -29.26 4.28 7.73
CA ALA A 43 -28.78 3.30 6.76
C ALA A 43 -29.79 2.16 6.57
N ASN A 44 -30.43 1.65 7.62
CA ASN A 44 -31.52 0.68 7.51
C ASN A 44 -32.63 1.20 6.61
N LYS A 45 -33.04 2.45 6.80
CA LYS A 45 -34.04 3.11 5.96
C LYS A 45 -33.62 3.17 4.49
N CYS A 46 -32.33 3.44 4.21
CA CYS A 46 -31.80 3.40 2.84
C CYS A 46 -31.88 2.00 2.24
N VAL A 47 -31.53 0.97 3.03
CA VAL A 47 -31.60 -0.43 2.58
C VAL A 47 -33.04 -0.83 2.25
N ASP A 48 -34.02 -0.42 3.06
CA ASP A 48 -35.45 -0.68 2.81
C ASP A 48 -35.92 -0.01 1.51
N LEU A 49 -35.52 1.24 1.29
CA LEU A 49 -35.81 1.98 0.05
C LEU A 49 -35.11 1.34 -1.17
N ALA A 50 -33.90 0.84 -1.01
CA ALA A 50 -33.14 0.17 -2.07
C ALA A 50 -33.80 -1.14 -2.49
N LYS A 51 -34.33 -1.92 -1.52
CA LYS A 51 -34.93 -3.24 -1.73
C LYS A 51 -36.45 -3.20 -1.96
N ASN A 52 -37.04 -2.01 -2.09
CA ASN A 52 -38.45 -1.88 -2.31
C ASN A 52 -38.90 -2.72 -3.53
N PRO A 53 -39.90 -3.63 -3.37
CA PRO A 53 -40.36 -4.50 -4.45
C PRO A 53 -40.92 -3.74 -5.65
N GLU A 54 -41.54 -2.59 -5.41
CA GLU A 54 -42.16 -1.76 -6.47
C GLU A 54 -41.12 -1.08 -7.35
N LYS A 55 -40.01 -0.61 -6.71
CA LYS A 55 -38.89 0.03 -7.42
C LYS A 55 -37.60 -0.19 -6.68
N LYS A 56 -36.68 -0.96 -7.27
CA LYS A 56 -35.31 -1.13 -6.80
C LYS A 56 -34.51 0.12 -7.12
N ARG A 57 -33.65 0.55 -6.16
CA ARG A 57 -32.80 1.73 -6.30
C ARG A 57 -31.36 1.41 -5.88
N ALA A 58 -30.41 2.09 -6.50
CA ALA A 58 -29.03 2.08 -6.04
C ALA A 58 -28.81 3.24 -5.04
N PHE A 59 -28.23 2.92 -3.88
CA PHE A 59 -27.84 3.89 -2.87
C PHE A 59 -26.31 3.93 -2.73
N ILE A 60 -25.74 5.14 -2.79
CA ILE A 60 -24.34 5.43 -2.48
C ILE A 60 -24.34 6.25 -1.21
N MET A 61 -23.82 5.69 -0.12
CA MET A 61 -23.71 6.36 1.17
C MET A 61 -22.27 6.73 1.44
N VAL A 62 -21.96 8.01 1.53
CA VAL A 62 -20.64 8.51 1.91
C VAL A 62 -20.57 8.57 3.43
N GLY A 63 -19.52 7.97 4.00
CA GLY A 63 -19.23 8.00 5.43
C GLY A 63 -17.79 8.42 5.69
N HIS A 64 -17.56 9.24 6.73
CA HIS A 64 -16.22 9.67 7.10
C HIS A 64 -15.68 8.85 8.26
N MET A 65 -14.44 8.37 8.14
CA MET A 65 -13.72 7.67 9.20
C MET A 65 -12.91 8.68 10.04
N ASN A 66 -12.77 8.41 11.33
CA ASN A 66 -11.89 9.18 12.20
C ASN A 66 -10.44 8.80 11.95
N LYS A 67 -9.47 9.63 12.38
CA LYS A 67 -8.01 9.37 12.28
C LYS A 67 -7.56 8.05 12.92
N SER A 68 -8.36 7.46 13.82
CA SER A 68 -8.12 6.14 14.40
C SER A 68 -8.57 4.97 13.51
N GLY A 69 -9.14 5.26 12.32
CA GLY A 69 -9.72 4.22 11.45
C GLY A 69 -11.00 3.58 12.03
N GLU A 70 -11.49 4.09 13.16
CA GLU A 70 -12.72 3.63 13.79
C GLU A 70 -13.80 4.68 13.58
N MET A 71 -14.85 4.32 12.84
CA MET A 71 -16.13 5.00 12.91
C MET A 71 -16.99 4.26 13.92
N ALA A 72 -17.47 4.96 14.94
CA ALA A 72 -18.46 4.39 15.83
C ALA A 72 -19.67 3.92 15.00
N GLY A 73 -19.89 2.63 14.90
CA GLY A 73 -20.96 2.03 14.09
C GLY A 73 -20.59 1.58 12.66
N LEU A 74 -19.35 1.84 12.14
CA LEU A 74 -18.99 1.50 10.77
C LEU A 74 -19.06 -0.01 10.49
N ARG A 75 -18.58 -0.84 11.41
CA ARG A 75 -18.66 -2.31 11.26
C ARG A 75 -20.09 -2.80 11.10
N THR A 76 -21.04 -2.14 11.78
CA THR A 76 -22.46 -2.47 11.65
C THR A 76 -22.99 -2.05 10.28
N LEU A 77 -22.59 -0.86 9.78
CA LEU A 77 -22.96 -0.40 8.43
C LEU A 77 -22.41 -1.33 7.34
N GLU A 78 -21.18 -1.81 7.49
CA GLU A 78 -20.59 -2.76 6.54
C GLU A 78 -21.42 -4.04 6.40
N HIS A 79 -22.10 -4.48 7.45
CA HIS A 79 -22.99 -5.63 7.38
C HIS A 79 -24.27 -5.36 6.61
N LEU A 80 -24.77 -4.14 6.61
CA LEU A 80 -26.01 -3.74 5.97
C LEU A 80 -25.92 -3.60 4.46
N VAL A 81 -24.76 -3.13 3.97
CA VAL A 81 -24.55 -2.80 2.55
C VAL A 81 -23.99 -3.98 1.75
N ASP A 82 -24.16 -3.94 0.43
CA ASP A 82 -23.69 -4.99 -0.47
C ASP A 82 -22.22 -4.80 -0.87
N THR A 83 -21.77 -3.55 -0.96
CA THR A 83 -20.40 -3.18 -1.33
C THR A 83 -19.88 -2.11 -0.40
N VAL A 84 -18.60 -2.23 -0.01
CA VAL A 84 -17.86 -1.22 0.75
C VAL A 84 -16.61 -0.86 -0.03
N LEU A 85 -16.49 0.43 -0.34
CA LEU A 85 -15.32 1.02 -0.96
C LEU A 85 -14.66 1.95 0.07
N VAL A 86 -13.36 1.80 0.27
CA VAL A 86 -12.56 2.67 1.14
C VAL A 86 -11.64 3.51 0.26
N LEU A 87 -11.78 4.83 0.36
CA LEU A 87 -10.85 5.78 -0.24
C LEU A 87 -9.85 6.20 0.85
N ASP A 88 -8.61 5.72 0.74
CA ASP A 88 -7.51 5.97 1.68
C ASP A 88 -6.49 6.92 1.06
N GLY A 89 -5.83 7.74 1.89
CA GLY A 89 -4.76 8.66 1.50
C GLY A 89 -4.51 9.70 2.57
N GLU A 90 -3.26 10.08 2.74
CA GLU A 90 -2.89 11.13 3.68
C GLU A 90 -3.12 12.52 3.05
N SER A 91 -3.41 13.53 3.88
CA SER A 91 -3.68 14.89 3.40
C SER A 91 -2.47 15.56 2.76
N GLU A 92 -1.27 15.11 3.11
CA GLU A 92 0.01 15.64 2.62
C GLU A 92 0.49 14.93 1.35
N ASP A 93 -0.06 13.76 1.02
CA ASP A 93 0.26 12.99 -0.17
C ASP A 93 -0.82 13.18 -1.24
N ASP A 94 -0.43 13.19 -2.51
CA ASP A 94 -1.37 13.24 -3.63
C ASP A 94 -2.02 11.89 -3.93
N LEU A 95 -1.40 10.79 -3.49
CA LEU A 95 -1.89 9.43 -3.75
C LEU A 95 -3.21 9.15 -3.01
N ARG A 96 -4.16 8.58 -3.74
CA ARG A 96 -5.42 8.06 -3.19
C ARG A 96 -5.62 6.63 -3.67
N LEU A 97 -5.96 5.75 -2.72
CA LEU A 97 -6.22 4.34 -2.96
C LEU A 97 -7.71 4.06 -2.75
N LEU A 98 -8.40 3.63 -3.79
CA LEU A 98 -9.79 3.19 -3.69
C LEU A 98 -9.82 1.67 -3.63
N THR A 99 -10.14 1.11 -2.47
CA THR A 99 -10.10 -0.34 -2.22
C THR A 99 -11.50 -0.90 -1.96
N SER A 100 -11.85 -2.00 -2.63
CA SER A 100 -13.06 -2.77 -2.36
C SER A 100 -12.80 -3.74 -1.18
N THR A 101 -13.30 -3.41 0.01
CA THR A 101 -13.15 -4.25 1.22
C THR A 101 -14.26 -5.26 1.36
N LYS A 102 -15.43 -4.96 0.82
CA LYS A 102 -16.59 -5.87 0.73
C LYS A 102 -17.26 -5.75 -0.63
N ASN A 103 -17.60 -6.89 -1.25
CA ASN A 103 -18.36 -6.92 -2.48
C ASN A 103 -19.14 -8.25 -2.57
N ARG A 104 -20.46 -8.19 -2.44
CA ARG A 104 -21.32 -9.40 -2.54
C ARG A 104 -21.45 -9.93 -3.95
N PHE A 105 -21.18 -9.11 -4.96
CA PHE A 105 -21.42 -9.43 -6.37
C PHE A 105 -20.14 -9.60 -7.19
N GLY A 106 -18.98 -9.49 -6.55
CA GLY A 106 -17.68 -9.60 -7.23
C GLY A 106 -16.52 -9.83 -6.27
N PRO A 107 -15.29 -9.79 -6.78
CA PRO A 107 -14.09 -9.95 -5.97
C PRO A 107 -13.92 -8.77 -4.99
N THR A 108 -13.21 -9.04 -3.90
CA THR A 108 -12.74 -8.03 -2.94
C THR A 108 -11.24 -7.82 -3.08
N GLY A 109 -10.74 -6.69 -2.56
CA GLY A 109 -9.32 -6.35 -2.63
C GLY A 109 -8.89 -5.72 -3.95
N GLU A 110 -9.82 -5.45 -4.88
CA GLU A 110 -9.52 -4.62 -6.05
C GLU A 110 -9.13 -3.21 -5.61
N VAL A 111 -8.07 -2.66 -6.23
CA VAL A 111 -7.51 -1.34 -5.89
C VAL A 111 -7.48 -0.46 -7.13
N GLY A 112 -8.12 0.70 -7.03
CA GLY A 112 -7.94 1.84 -7.93
C GLY A 112 -6.89 2.80 -7.38
N LEU A 113 -6.00 3.27 -8.24
CA LEU A 113 -4.95 4.22 -7.91
C LEU A 113 -5.29 5.57 -8.53
N PHE A 114 -5.28 6.61 -7.72
CA PHE A 114 -5.60 7.97 -8.15
C PHE A 114 -4.60 8.96 -7.56
N SER A 115 -4.40 10.07 -8.27
CA SER A 115 -3.65 11.23 -7.79
C SER A 115 -4.62 12.40 -7.60
N MET A 116 -4.51 13.09 -6.46
CA MET A 116 -5.24 14.32 -6.20
C MET A 116 -4.52 15.48 -6.86
N GLN A 117 -5.14 16.09 -7.86
CA GLN A 117 -4.61 17.22 -8.63
C GLN A 117 -5.54 18.43 -8.51
N GLU A 118 -5.18 19.56 -9.12
CA GLU A 118 -6.02 20.78 -9.13
C GLU A 118 -7.39 20.53 -9.79
N GLU A 119 -7.42 19.67 -10.82
CA GLU A 119 -8.64 19.27 -11.52
C GLU A 119 -9.47 18.24 -10.75
N GLY A 120 -8.95 17.71 -9.63
CA GLY A 120 -9.60 16.70 -8.81
C GLY A 120 -8.86 15.36 -8.80
N LEU A 121 -9.61 14.29 -8.69
CA LEU A 121 -9.09 12.92 -8.57
C LEU A 121 -8.84 12.32 -9.96
N ILE A 122 -7.57 12.15 -10.33
CA ILE A 122 -7.14 11.63 -11.63
C ILE A 122 -6.64 10.19 -11.50
N GLU A 123 -7.09 9.30 -12.38
CA GLU A 123 -6.64 7.89 -12.37
C GLU A 123 -5.17 7.77 -12.75
N ILE A 124 -4.41 6.98 -11.96
CA ILE A 124 -3.05 6.55 -12.28
C ILE A 124 -3.15 5.29 -13.14
N THR A 125 -3.07 5.46 -14.44
CA THR A 125 -3.18 4.37 -15.42
C THR A 125 -1.92 3.53 -15.50
N ASN A 126 -0.75 4.12 -15.30
CA ASN A 126 0.55 3.45 -15.28
C ASN A 126 1.23 3.61 -13.90
N PRO A 127 1.04 2.66 -12.98
CA PRO A 127 1.65 2.72 -11.66
C PRO A 127 3.19 2.76 -11.68
N SER A 128 3.82 2.09 -12.65
CA SER A 128 5.29 2.07 -12.76
C SER A 128 5.88 3.47 -12.97
N GLU A 129 5.26 4.30 -13.80
CA GLU A 129 5.70 5.69 -14.01
C GLU A 129 5.49 6.57 -12.76
N TYR A 130 4.54 6.21 -11.92
CA TYR A 130 4.25 6.96 -10.70
C TYR A 130 5.17 6.58 -9.53
N PHE A 131 5.53 5.30 -9.40
CA PHE A 131 6.27 4.78 -8.25
C PHE A 131 7.75 4.50 -8.51
N ILE A 132 8.21 4.65 -9.76
CA ILE A 132 9.61 4.45 -10.16
C ILE A 132 10.12 5.71 -10.83
N THR A 133 11.23 6.23 -10.36
CA THR A 133 11.89 7.37 -10.99
C THR A 133 12.66 6.91 -12.21
N GLU A 134 12.35 7.45 -13.39
CA GLU A 134 13.12 7.19 -14.59
C GLU A 134 14.52 7.80 -14.49
N ARG A 135 15.54 6.95 -14.71
CA ARG A 135 16.95 7.34 -14.64
C ARG A 135 17.75 6.57 -15.68
N ASP A 136 18.72 7.25 -16.28
CA ASP A 136 19.63 6.66 -17.27
C ASP A 136 20.63 5.67 -16.65
N SER A 137 20.94 5.84 -15.36
CA SER A 137 21.88 4.99 -14.63
C SER A 137 21.45 4.80 -13.19
N GLY A 138 21.97 3.76 -12.53
CA GLY A 138 21.76 3.55 -11.10
C GLY A 138 22.30 4.69 -10.26
N ILE A 139 21.57 5.03 -9.21
CA ILE A 139 21.94 6.03 -8.21
C ILE A 139 22.16 5.31 -6.88
N GLU A 140 23.11 5.80 -6.09
CA GLU A 140 23.32 5.29 -4.73
C GLU A 140 22.10 5.57 -3.84
N GLY A 141 21.77 4.62 -2.99
CA GLY A 141 20.64 4.75 -2.07
C GLY A 141 19.28 4.40 -2.64
N SER A 142 19.18 3.91 -3.88
CA SER A 142 17.93 3.45 -4.48
C SER A 142 17.93 1.94 -4.71
N ALA A 143 16.79 1.29 -4.47
CA ALA A 143 16.54 -0.11 -4.81
C ALA A 143 15.06 -0.34 -5.10
N ILE A 144 14.77 -1.23 -6.03
CA ILE A 144 13.42 -1.52 -6.50
C ILE A 144 12.93 -2.85 -5.91
N SER A 145 11.64 -2.89 -5.54
CA SER A 145 10.92 -4.10 -5.15
C SER A 145 9.56 -4.17 -5.83
N VAL A 146 8.86 -5.27 -5.59
CA VAL A 146 7.44 -5.42 -5.94
C VAL A 146 6.66 -5.80 -4.70
N MET A 147 5.68 -5.00 -4.34
CA MET A 147 4.77 -5.31 -3.25
C MET A 147 3.35 -5.56 -3.76
N LYS A 148 2.55 -6.21 -2.93
CA LYS A 148 1.13 -6.43 -3.21
C LYS A 148 0.31 -5.39 -2.48
N GLU A 149 -0.52 -4.65 -3.23
CA GLU A 149 -1.52 -3.77 -2.68
C GLU A 149 -2.91 -4.23 -3.17
N GLY A 150 -3.71 -4.76 -2.25
CA GLY A 150 -4.95 -5.43 -2.60
C GLY A 150 -4.73 -6.60 -3.56
N SER A 151 -5.33 -6.55 -4.73
CA SER A 151 -5.16 -7.54 -5.80
C SER A 151 -3.99 -7.24 -6.75
N ARG A 152 -3.46 -6.01 -6.75
CA ARG A 152 -2.41 -5.56 -7.66
C ARG A 152 -1.01 -5.85 -7.14
N LEU A 153 -0.10 -6.10 -8.07
CA LEU A 153 1.34 -6.08 -7.83
C LEU A 153 1.87 -4.73 -8.30
N LEU A 154 2.47 -3.97 -7.39
CA LEU A 154 3.01 -2.65 -7.65
C LEU A 154 4.53 -2.68 -7.50
N GLU A 155 5.22 -2.13 -8.49
CA GLU A 155 6.62 -1.79 -8.34
C GLU A 155 6.75 -0.62 -7.38
N ILE A 156 7.78 -0.66 -6.56
CA ILE A 156 8.06 0.37 -5.58
C ILE A 156 9.56 0.64 -5.54
N GLU A 157 9.93 1.88 -5.67
CA GLU A 157 11.29 2.33 -5.45
C GLU A 157 11.47 2.77 -3.99
N ILE A 158 12.51 2.25 -3.35
CA ILE A 158 12.91 2.61 -2.01
C ILE A 158 14.16 3.48 -2.09
N GLU A 159 14.06 4.69 -1.60
CA GLU A 159 15.15 5.62 -1.47
C GLU A 159 15.64 5.68 -0.03
N SER A 160 16.95 5.63 0.17
CA SER A 160 17.61 5.71 1.47
C SER A 160 18.72 6.73 1.46
N LEU A 161 18.79 7.54 2.50
CA LEU A 161 19.88 8.45 2.76
C LEU A 161 20.59 8.04 4.06
N VAL A 162 21.87 7.72 3.95
CA VAL A 162 22.74 7.42 5.10
C VAL A 162 23.77 8.51 5.24
N SER A 163 23.89 9.07 6.43
CA SER A 163 24.85 10.13 6.72
C SER A 163 25.38 10.03 8.14
N LYS A 164 26.62 10.48 8.36
CA LYS A 164 27.22 10.52 9.69
C LYS A 164 26.38 11.32 10.68
N SER A 165 26.13 10.76 11.85
CA SER A 165 25.46 11.48 12.94
C SER A 165 26.48 12.28 13.75
N PHE A 166 26.13 13.54 14.03
CA PHE A 166 26.85 14.38 15.00
C PHE A 166 26.19 14.38 16.38
N MET A 167 25.08 13.66 16.51
CA MET A 167 24.31 13.53 17.76
C MET A 167 24.64 12.20 18.44
N PRO A 168 24.57 12.10 19.78
CA PRO A 168 24.78 10.85 20.52
C PRO A 168 23.83 9.72 20.10
N TYR A 169 22.65 10.10 19.62
CA TYR A 169 21.63 9.16 19.15
C TYR A 169 21.32 9.44 17.67
N PRO A 170 21.77 8.57 16.73
CA PRO A 170 21.47 8.71 15.32
C PRO A 170 19.98 8.68 15.03
N GLN A 171 19.57 9.51 14.07
CA GLN A 171 18.17 9.55 13.64
C GLN A 171 17.82 8.35 12.74
N ARG A 172 16.67 7.73 13.01
CA ARG A 172 16.10 6.65 12.21
C ARG A 172 14.70 7.09 11.80
N ILE A 173 14.55 7.47 10.53
CA ILE A 173 13.31 8.02 9.98
C ILE A 173 12.84 7.11 8.86
N GLY A 174 11.65 6.53 9.04
CA GLY A 174 10.97 5.76 8.02
C GLY A 174 9.68 6.48 7.64
N ASP A 175 9.69 7.27 6.57
CA ASP A 175 8.50 7.97 6.10
C ASP A 175 7.40 6.98 5.67
N SER A 176 7.81 5.91 5.01
CA SER A 176 6.92 4.86 4.50
C SER A 176 6.89 3.58 5.35
N LEU A 177 7.68 3.51 6.43
CA LEU A 177 7.86 2.32 7.28
C LEU A 177 7.85 2.71 8.76
N ARG A 178 7.31 1.85 9.61
CA ARG A 178 7.34 2.09 11.06
C ARG A 178 8.77 2.10 11.58
N LYS A 179 9.05 2.98 12.54
CA LYS A 179 10.39 3.16 13.13
C LYS A 179 10.98 1.86 13.71
N ASP A 180 10.15 1.03 14.34
CA ASP A 180 10.60 -0.23 14.94
C ASP A 180 11.01 -1.25 13.88
N ASP A 181 10.28 -1.30 12.76
CA ASP A 181 10.63 -2.17 11.63
C ASP A 181 11.96 -1.72 11.00
N LEU A 182 12.15 -0.41 10.80
CA LEU A 182 13.42 0.15 10.32
C LEU A 182 14.59 -0.19 11.25
N ASN A 183 14.43 0.00 12.56
CA ASN A 183 15.47 -0.34 13.54
C ASN A 183 15.84 -1.82 13.50
N THR A 184 14.85 -2.69 13.30
CA THR A 184 15.08 -4.12 13.15
C THR A 184 15.92 -4.44 11.91
N LEU A 185 15.58 -3.85 10.75
CA LEU A 185 16.33 -4.06 9.51
C LEU A 185 17.77 -3.52 9.60
N ILE A 186 17.97 -2.37 10.25
CA ILE A 186 19.29 -1.81 10.52
C ILE A 186 20.11 -2.77 11.40
N SER A 187 19.52 -3.29 12.47
CA SER A 187 20.22 -4.25 13.35
C SER A 187 20.63 -5.54 12.60
N ILE A 188 19.78 -6.03 11.70
CA ILE A 188 20.13 -7.18 10.85
C ILE A 188 21.30 -6.83 9.92
N LEU A 189 21.30 -5.64 9.28
CA LEU A 189 22.40 -5.19 8.43
C LEU A 189 23.73 -5.14 9.19
N GLN A 190 23.73 -4.60 10.40
CA GLN A 190 24.92 -4.51 11.24
C GLN A 190 25.45 -5.91 11.61
N GLU A 191 24.59 -6.73 12.20
CA GLU A 191 25.01 -7.99 12.82
C GLU A 191 25.22 -9.13 11.80
N ARG A 192 24.51 -9.14 10.67
CA ARG A 192 24.51 -10.24 9.71
C ARG A 192 25.22 -9.92 8.40
N ALA A 193 25.29 -8.65 8.02
CA ALA A 193 25.91 -8.24 6.77
C ALA A 193 27.19 -7.43 6.96
N GLY A 194 27.49 -6.99 8.18
CA GLY A 194 28.71 -6.22 8.51
C GLY A 194 28.68 -4.77 8.01
N ILE A 195 27.49 -4.20 7.79
CA ILE A 195 27.31 -2.79 7.45
C ILE A 195 27.21 -1.99 8.76
N ASN A 196 28.26 -1.24 9.10
CA ASN A 196 28.29 -0.50 10.37
C ASN A 196 27.48 0.79 10.31
N LEU A 197 26.27 0.78 10.87
CA LEU A 197 25.34 1.90 10.92
C LEU A 197 25.20 2.48 12.34
N PHE A 198 26.11 2.15 13.26
CA PHE A 198 26.00 2.49 14.67
C PHE A 198 25.84 4.01 14.90
N ASP A 199 26.66 4.82 14.22
CA ASP A 199 26.71 6.26 14.31
C ASP A 199 26.22 6.96 13.01
N GLU A 200 25.39 6.28 12.23
CA GLU A 200 24.81 6.81 10.99
C GLU A 200 23.33 7.12 11.15
N ASN A 201 22.93 8.31 10.70
CA ASN A 201 21.52 8.62 10.45
C ASN A 201 21.04 7.80 9.24
N VAL A 202 19.84 7.28 9.33
CA VAL A 202 19.21 6.54 8.24
C VAL A 202 17.81 7.09 8.01
N ILE A 203 17.56 7.59 6.82
CA ILE A 203 16.26 8.08 6.38
C ILE A 203 15.85 7.21 5.18
N ILE A 204 14.61 6.71 5.18
CA ILE A 204 14.05 5.98 4.06
C ILE A 204 12.71 6.57 3.64
N LYS A 205 12.45 6.52 2.34
CA LYS A 205 11.19 6.91 1.72
C LYS A 205 10.85 5.95 0.58
N ALA A 206 9.57 5.66 0.39
CA ALA A 206 9.07 5.03 -0.81
C ALA A 206 8.59 6.10 -1.78
N THR A 207 8.99 6.03 -3.03
CA THR A 207 8.55 6.96 -4.08
C THR A 207 7.04 6.90 -4.25
N GLY A 208 6.39 8.04 -4.45
CA GLY A 208 4.94 8.14 -4.63
C GLY A 208 4.10 7.99 -3.35
N GLY A 209 4.71 8.02 -2.15
CA GLY A 209 3.98 8.08 -0.87
C GLY A 209 3.36 6.74 -0.42
N LEU A 210 3.68 5.61 -1.07
CA LEU A 210 3.18 4.30 -0.66
C LEU A 210 3.70 3.89 0.71
N LYS A 211 2.80 3.44 1.60
CA LYS A 211 3.19 2.86 2.88
C LYS A 211 3.58 1.39 2.71
N ILE A 212 4.75 1.04 3.21
CA ILE A 212 5.27 -0.32 3.14
C ILE A 212 4.62 -1.18 4.24
N ARG A 213 3.71 -2.06 3.83
CA ARG A 213 2.98 -2.96 4.75
C ARG A 213 3.38 -4.42 4.57
N GLU A 214 4.18 -4.72 3.56
CA GLU A 214 4.57 -6.09 3.20
C GLU A 214 6.06 -6.34 3.40
N GLN A 215 6.39 -7.42 4.08
CA GLN A 215 7.78 -7.81 4.38
C GLN A 215 8.59 -8.24 3.15
N SER A 216 7.95 -8.49 2.02
CA SER A 216 8.63 -8.81 0.75
C SER A 216 9.58 -7.71 0.28
N VAL A 217 9.38 -6.47 0.73
CA VAL A 217 10.17 -5.28 0.42
C VAL A 217 11.42 -5.15 1.30
N ASN A 218 11.52 -5.92 2.39
CA ASN A 218 12.60 -5.79 3.36
C ASN A 218 13.99 -5.88 2.72
N LEU A 219 14.17 -6.79 1.75
CA LEU A 219 15.45 -6.92 1.05
C LEU A 219 15.82 -5.64 0.29
N ALA A 220 14.87 -5.03 -0.43
CA ALA A 220 15.11 -3.77 -1.15
C ALA A 220 15.45 -2.61 -0.20
N ILE A 221 14.76 -2.50 0.94
CA ILE A 221 15.09 -1.52 1.98
C ILE A 221 16.53 -1.69 2.45
N MET A 222 16.94 -2.93 2.74
CA MET A 222 18.29 -3.19 3.21
C MET A 222 19.36 -2.91 2.14
N ILE A 223 19.06 -3.21 0.88
CA ILE A 223 19.96 -2.93 -0.24
C ILE A 223 20.06 -1.43 -0.52
N SER A 224 18.97 -0.67 -0.45
CA SER A 224 19.02 0.80 -0.61
C SER A 224 19.86 1.46 0.50
N ILE A 225 19.71 1.02 1.76
CA ILE A 225 20.55 1.47 2.88
C ILE A 225 22.02 1.13 2.64
N ALA A 226 22.31 -0.12 2.26
CA ALA A 226 23.68 -0.55 1.98
C ALA A 226 24.29 0.20 0.79
N SER A 227 23.51 0.45 -0.26
CA SER A 227 23.91 1.25 -1.42
C SER A 227 24.32 2.68 -1.02
N SER A 228 23.48 3.35 -0.23
CA SER A 228 23.76 4.70 0.29
C SER A 228 25.01 4.73 1.19
N TYR A 229 25.12 3.76 2.11
CA TYR A 229 26.26 3.66 3.02
C TYR A 229 27.58 3.41 2.27
N LEU A 230 27.58 2.49 1.33
CA LEU A 230 28.75 2.10 0.52
C LEU A 230 29.05 3.08 -0.60
N LYS A 231 28.15 4.03 -0.89
CA LYS A 231 28.22 4.96 -2.03
C LYS A 231 28.39 4.23 -3.36
N LYS A 232 27.64 3.14 -3.52
CA LYS A 232 27.65 2.31 -4.73
C LYS A 232 26.25 2.19 -5.28
N PRO A 233 26.02 2.58 -6.54
CA PRO A 233 24.70 2.47 -7.15
C PRO A 233 24.30 1.02 -7.38
N VAL A 234 23.00 0.80 -7.43
CA VAL A 234 22.37 -0.45 -7.87
C VAL A 234 21.82 -0.25 -9.26
N ASP A 235 21.95 -1.27 -10.11
CA ASP A 235 21.36 -1.25 -11.46
C ASP A 235 19.84 -1.12 -11.38
N ASN A 236 19.27 -0.13 -12.07
CA ASN A 236 17.85 0.18 -12.12
C ASN A 236 16.96 -0.90 -12.78
N LYS A 237 17.57 -1.91 -13.43
CA LYS A 237 16.87 -3.10 -13.95
C LYS A 237 16.99 -4.31 -13.04
N THR A 238 17.43 -4.09 -11.79
CA THR A 238 17.56 -5.13 -10.77
C THR A 238 16.54 -4.94 -9.65
N VAL A 239 15.85 -6.01 -9.28
CA VAL A 239 14.77 -5.99 -8.27
C VAL A 239 15.11 -6.94 -7.12
N PHE A 240 14.68 -6.57 -5.90
CA PHE A 240 14.96 -7.30 -4.67
C PHE A 240 13.67 -7.67 -3.96
N ILE A 241 13.38 -8.97 -3.82
CA ILE A 241 12.12 -9.46 -3.26
C ILE A 241 12.39 -10.58 -2.27
N ALA A 242 12.42 -10.26 -0.99
CA ALA A 242 12.47 -11.26 0.08
C ALA A 242 12.07 -10.64 1.43
N GLU A 243 11.46 -11.43 2.28
CA GLU A 243 11.47 -11.18 3.71
C GLU A 243 12.85 -11.54 4.25
N VAL A 244 13.41 -10.72 5.13
CA VAL A 244 14.71 -10.99 5.78
C VAL A 244 14.48 -11.27 7.26
N GLY A 245 14.82 -12.48 7.69
CA GLY A 245 14.70 -12.88 9.10
C GLY A 245 15.80 -12.29 9.99
N LEU A 246 15.61 -12.30 11.31
CA LEU A 246 16.59 -11.83 12.30
C LEU A 246 17.96 -12.52 12.20
N THR A 247 17.99 -13.73 11.65
CA THR A 247 19.21 -14.49 11.37
C THR A 247 19.94 -14.05 10.10
N GLY A 248 19.34 -13.11 9.34
CA GLY A 248 19.84 -12.65 8.04
C GLY A 248 19.44 -13.54 6.86
N GLU A 249 18.66 -14.60 7.10
CA GLU A 249 18.18 -15.50 6.06
C GLU A 249 17.10 -14.85 5.20
N LEU A 250 17.15 -15.11 3.89
CA LEU A 250 16.11 -14.71 2.96
C LEU A 250 15.01 -15.75 2.90
N LYS A 251 13.80 -15.33 3.21
CA LYS A 251 12.62 -16.19 3.18
C LYS A 251 11.83 -16.00 1.89
N LYS A 252 11.12 -17.07 1.53
CA LYS A 252 10.19 -17.05 0.40
C LYS A 252 9.01 -16.12 0.68
N VAL A 253 8.62 -15.35 -0.32
CA VAL A 253 7.43 -14.48 -0.26
C VAL A 253 6.24 -15.11 -0.98
N PRO A 254 5.00 -14.76 -0.59
CA PRO A 254 3.80 -15.19 -1.30
C PRO A 254 3.79 -14.74 -2.77
N GLN A 255 3.17 -15.54 -3.64
CA GLN A 255 2.95 -15.22 -5.05
C GLN A 255 4.22 -14.85 -5.83
N ILE A 256 5.38 -15.38 -5.44
CA ILE A 256 6.67 -15.04 -6.07
C ILE A 256 6.67 -15.29 -7.59
N LYS A 257 6.01 -16.34 -8.09
CA LYS A 257 5.91 -16.59 -9.52
C LYS A 257 5.17 -15.48 -10.28
N SER A 258 4.09 -14.96 -9.72
CA SER A 258 3.33 -13.84 -10.32
C SER A 258 4.16 -12.57 -10.34
N ARG A 259 4.90 -12.28 -9.26
CA ARG A 259 5.81 -11.13 -9.18
C ARG A 259 6.91 -11.21 -10.23
N LEU A 260 7.53 -12.36 -10.39
CA LEU A 260 8.60 -12.53 -11.38
C LEU A 260 8.08 -12.42 -12.83
N LYS A 261 6.89 -12.93 -13.12
CA LYS A 261 6.27 -12.78 -14.44
C LYS A 261 5.99 -11.30 -14.75
N GLU A 262 5.49 -10.56 -13.76
CA GLU A 262 5.23 -9.13 -13.91
C GLU A 262 6.54 -8.36 -14.16
N LEU A 263 7.59 -8.64 -13.40
CA LEU A 263 8.92 -8.05 -13.61
C LEU A 263 9.49 -8.32 -15.00
N GLU A 264 9.35 -9.54 -15.48
CA GLU A 264 9.80 -9.88 -16.84
C GLU A 264 9.00 -9.11 -17.89
N ARG A 265 7.66 -8.99 -17.71
CA ARG A 265 6.78 -8.19 -18.57
C ARG A 265 7.19 -6.72 -18.63
N LEU A 266 7.59 -6.16 -17.48
CA LEU A 266 8.02 -4.76 -17.32
C LEU A 266 9.47 -4.52 -17.76
N GLY A 267 10.18 -5.58 -18.19
CA GLY A 267 11.50 -5.47 -18.79
C GLY A 267 12.67 -5.41 -17.80
N TYR A 268 12.46 -5.79 -16.55
CA TYR A 268 13.56 -6.00 -15.60
C TYR A 268 14.47 -7.12 -16.06
N LYS A 269 15.75 -7.03 -15.67
CA LYS A 269 16.79 -7.97 -16.14
C LYS A 269 17.25 -8.92 -15.05
N LYS A 270 17.18 -8.53 -13.80
CA LYS A 270 17.67 -9.33 -12.68
C LYS A 270 16.73 -9.25 -11.47
N ALA A 271 16.50 -10.37 -10.80
CA ALA A 271 15.74 -10.44 -9.57
C ALA A 271 16.49 -11.24 -8.50
N TYR A 272 16.72 -10.63 -7.33
CA TYR A 272 17.23 -11.30 -6.14
C TYR A 272 16.07 -11.74 -5.26
N ILE A 273 16.04 -13.04 -4.93
CA ILE A 273 14.94 -13.63 -4.15
C ILE A 273 15.49 -14.61 -3.11
N GLY A 274 14.69 -14.92 -2.10
CA GLY A 274 14.96 -16.04 -1.19
C GLY A 274 14.84 -17.38 -1.91
N LYS A 275 15.51 -18.42 -1.38
CA LYS A 275 15.43 -19.76 -1.94
C LYS A 275 13.98 -20.25 -2.04
N CYS A 276 13.60 -20.66 -3.24
CA CYS A 276 12.29 -21.26 -3.51
C CYS A 276 12.37 -22.18 -4.74
N SER A 277 11.46 -23.16 -4.82
CA SER A 277 11.43 -24.09 -5.96
C SER A 277 10.78 -23.40 -7.16
N ILE A 278 11.57 -22.70 -7.97
CA ILE A 278 11.17 -22.05 -9.21
C ILE A 278 11.89 -22.70 -10.39
N ASP A 279 11.15 -23.01 -11.45
CA ASP A 279 11.77 -23.36 -12.72
C ASP A 279 12.25 -22.08 -13.42
N LYS A 280 13.55 -21.81 -13.36
CA LYS A 280 14.16 -20.62 -13.95
C LYS A 280 14.04 -20.57 -15.48
N LYS A 281 13.80 -21.73 -16.13
CA LYS A 281 13.62 -21.80 -17.58
C LYS A 281 12.32 -21.17 -18.07
N GLU A 282 11.35 -20.97 -17.16
CA GLU A 282 10.10 -20.25 -17.47
C GLU A 282 10.36 -18.75 -17.77
N TYR A 283 11.51 -18.19 -17.35
CA TYR A 283 11.85 -16.77 -17.47
C TYR A 283 13.02 -16.61 -18.46
N LYS A 284 12.71 -16.05 -19.65
CA LYS A 284 13.70 -15.94 -20.74
C LYS A 284 14.57 -14.69 -20.65
N ASN A 285 13.98 -13.60 -20.13
CA ASN A 285 14.59 -12.27 -20.13
C ASN A 285 14.93 -11.77 -18.72
N LEU A 286 14.65 -12.57 -17.68
CA LEU A 286 14.87 -12.22 -16.28
C LEU A 286 15.83 -13.22 -15.63
N GLU A 287 17.03 -12.77 -15.26
CA GLU A 287 17.97 -13.56 -14.47
C GLU A 287 17.48 -13.65 -13.02
N ILE A 288 17.20 -14.87 -12.54
CA ILE A 288 16.74 -15.09 -11.17
C ILE A 288 17.89 -15.57 -10.31
N LYS A 289 18.28 -14.76 -9.33
CA LYS A 289 19.31 -15.08 -8.32
C LYS A 289 18.66 -15.46 -6.99
N GLU A 290 18.66 -16.75 -6.70
CA GLU A 290 18.22 -17.28 -5.42
C GLU A 290 19.37 -17.22 -4.41
N MET A 291 19.20 -16.46 -3.34
CA MET A 291 20.18 -16.22 -2.30
C MET A 291 19.74 -16.82 -0.97
N LYS A 292 20.70 -17.19 -0.12
CA LYS A 292 20.41 -17.77 1.21
C LYS A 292 20.22 -16.70 2.27
N ASN A 293 21.03 -15.64 2.20
CA ASN A 293 21.08 -14.62 3.24
C ASN A 293 21.48 -13.25 2.67
N ILE A 294 21.28 -12.21 3.47
CA ILE A 294 21.56 -10.82 3.10
C ILE A 294 23.04 -10.58 2.78
N LYS A 295 23.97 -11.26 3.47
CA LYS A 295 25.40 -11.10 3.24
C LYS A 295 25.80 -11.55 1.83
N GLU A 296 25.23 -12.67 1.35
CA GLU A 296 25.45 -13.14 -0.02
C GLU A 296 24.95 -12.12 -1.05
N VAL A 297 23.79 -11.49 -0.83
CA VAL A 297 23.25 -10.47 -1.74
C VAL A 297 24.15 -9.26 -1.80
N ILE A 298 24.53 -8.70 -0.63
CA ILE A 298 25.42 -7.54 -0.55
C ILE A 298 26.76 -7.83 -1.24
N SER A 299 27.34 -9.02 -1.03
CA SER A 299 28.56 -9.42 -1.70
C SER A 299 28.42 -9.50 -3.22
N ASP A 300 27.31 -10.06 -3.73
CA ASP A 300 27.07 -10.20 -5.17
C ASP A 300 26.75 -8.87 -5.86
N VAL A 301 26.05 -7.95 -5.17
CA VAL A 301 25.63 -6.66 -5.72
C VAL A 301 26.77 -5.64 -5.72
N PHE A 302 27.56 -5.56 -4.64
CA PHE A 302 28.49 -4.44 -4.43
C PHE A 302 29.97 -4.80 -4.53
N PHE A 303 30.34 -6.09 -4.48
CA PHE A 303 31.73 -6.51 -4.40
C PHE A 303 32.17 -7.52 -5.47
N LYS A 304 31.28 -7.86 -6.41
CA LYS A 304 31.60 -8.56 -7.65
C LYS A 304 31.64 -7.59 -8.81
#